data_7a2f8363d806b889ea1eda92ca836df2
#
_entry.id   7a2f8363d806b889ea1eda92ca836df2
#
_cell.length_a   1.000
_cell.length_b   1.000
_cell.length_c   1.000
_cell.angle_alpha   90.00
_cell.angle_beta   90.00
_cell.angle_gamma   90.00
#
_symmetry.space_group_name_H-M   'P 1'
#
loop_
_entity.id
_entity.type
_entity.pdbx_description
1 polymer ?
#
loop_
_entity_poly.entity_id
_entity_poly.type
_entity_poly.pdbx_seq_one_letter_code
_entity_poly.pdbx_strand_id
1 'polypeptide(L)'
;MDTIEKKEYTRDEYFDIVAEAEFKMEYYRGQIFAMAGAKPNHNIISGNLLTALNNKLTDSNCIVFNSDQALAISEDTYFYPDIMVSCGKVELDEKQIRLLNPVLIVEILSKSTRGFDKGKKFALYREIPTLKEYLMIDAEAIGFESYYKEEGELWRISSGNKLSQSIPLYSLDVEIPLDALYRKTLGLI
;
A
#
# COMPACT_ATOMS: atom_id res chain seq x y z
N MET A 1 36.59 -11.22 9.78
CA MET A 1 35.27 -10.59 9.89
C MET A 1 34.26 -11.72 9.82
N ASP A 2 33.77 -12.14 10.96
CA ASP A 2 32.74 -13.17 11.01
C ASP A 2 31.46 -12.56 10.45
N THR A 3 31.02 -13.08 9.32
CA THR A 3 29.69 -12.79 8.76
C THR A 3 28.69 -13.39 9.73
N ILE A 4 27.94 -12.55 10.45
CA ILE A 4 26.76 -13.02 11.19
C ILE A 4 25.82 -13.53 10.13
N GLU A 5 25.65 -14.84 10.03
CA GLU A 5 24.62 -15.45 9.19
C GLU A 5 23.26 -14.93 9.69
N LYS A 6 22.59 -14.15 8.85
CA LYS A 6 21.25 -13.67 9.15
C LYS A 6 20.32 -14.87 8.99
N LYS A 7 19.60 -15.25 10.06
CA LYS A 7 18.64 -16.36 10.00
C LYS A 7 17.63 -16.09 8.90
N GLU A 8 17.49 -17.03 7.97
CA GLU A 8 16.43 -17.02 6.97
C GLU A 8 15.31 -17.96 7.43
N TYR A 9 14.08 -17.51 7.29
CA TYR A 9 12.87 -18.24 7.64
C TYR A 9 12.22 -18.78 6.37
N THR A 10 11.72 -20.01 6.44
CA THR A 10 10.85 -20.55 5.39
C THR A 10 9.47 -19.89 5.46
N ARG A 11 8.69 -20.05 4.39
CA ARG A 11 7.29 -19.61 4.34
C ARG A 11 6.45 -20.21 5.47
N ASP A 12 6.64 -21.49 5.75
CA ASP A 12 5.86 -22.19 6.78
C ASP A 12 6.23 -21.69 8.17
N GLU A 13 7.53 -21.52 8.47
CA GLU A 13 7.98 -20.89 9.73
C GLU A 13 7.41 -19.46 9.90
N TYR A 14 7.36 -18.67 8.82
CA TYR A 14 6.71 -17.35 8.88
C TYR A 14 5.22 -17.47 9.24
N PHE A 15 4.49 -18.41 8.65
CA PHE A 15 3.07 -18.59 8.96
C PHE A 15 2.82 -19.03 10.39
N ASP A 16 3.68 -19.90 10.93
CA ASP A 16 3.61 -20.34 12.33
C ASP A 16 3.87 -19.16 13.28
N ILE A 17 4.89 -18.35 12.98
CA ILE A 17 5.22 -17.16 13.77
C ILE A 17 4.08 -16.13 13.74
N VAL A 18 3.51 -15.84 12.57
CA VAL A 18 2.42 -14.86 12.43
C VAL A 18 1.13 -15.34 13.11
N ALA A 19 0.87 -16.64 13.14
CA ALA A 19 -0.32 -17.20 13.80
C ALA A 19 -0.31 -16.98 15.32
N GLU A 20 0.87 -16.88 15.94
CA GLU A 20 1.06 -16.65 17.38
C GLU A 20 1.35 -15.17 17.72
N ALA A 21 1.59 -14.32 16.71
CA ALA A 21 1.99 -12.95 16.91
C ALA A 21 0.81 -12.02 17.25
N GLU A 22 1.01 -11.10 18.19
CA GLU A 22 0.07 -10.04 18.54
C GLU A 22 0.16 -8.80 17.62
N PHE A 23 1.09 -8.82 16.65
CA PHE A 23 1.34 -7.70 15.74
C PHE A 23 1.63 -8.19 14.32
N LYS A 24 1.41 -7.31 13.33
CA LYS A 24 1.64 -7.63 11.92
C LYS A 24 3.13 -7.75 11.61
N MET A 25 3.45 -8.71 10.76
CA MET A 25 4.81 -8.93 10.26
C MET A 25 4.79 -9.09 8.75
N GLU A 26 5.65 -8.35 8.07
CA GLU A 26 5.93 -8.53 6.64
C GLU A 26 6.98 -9.62 6.44
N TYR A 27 6.89 -10.33 5.31
CA TYR A 27 7.84 -11.35 4.91
C TYR A 27 8.42 -11.03 3.54
N TYR A 28 9.73 -11.04 3.46
CA TYR A 28 10.42 -10.78 2.21
C TYR A 28 11.66 -11.69 2.09
N ARG A 29 11.58 -12.68 1.21
CA ARG A 29 12.70 -13.59 0.86
C ARG A 29 13.46 -14.10 2.09
N GLY A 30 12.75 -14.80 2.96
CA GLY A 30 13.32 -15.39 4.18
C GLY A 30 13.50 -14.41 5.34
N GLN A 31 13.21 -13.11 5.18
CA GLN A 31 13.34 -12.14 6.24
C GLN A 31 11.96 -11.71 6.77
N ILE A 32 11.83 -11.63 8.08
CA ILE A 32 10.61 -11.18 8.77
C ILE A 32 10.83 -9.78 9.33
N PHE A 33 9.89 -8.88 9.09
CA PHE A 33 9.92 -7.50 9.52
C PHE A 33 8.68 -7.19 10.36
N ALA A 34 8.87 -6.87 11.64
CA ALA A 34 7.78 -6.40 12.49
C ALA A 34 7.32 -5.00 12.06
N MET A 35 6.01 -4.80 11.96
CA MET A 35 5.45 -3.49 11.66
C MET A 35 5.31 -2.67 12.94
N ALA A 36 5.84 -1.45 12.92
CA ALA A 36 5.65 -0.49 14.00
C ALA A 36 4.31 0.25 13.85
N GLY A 37 3.80 0.79 14.96
CA GLY A 37 2.63 1.67 14.91
C GLY A 37 2.89 2.96 14.13
N ALA A 38 1.86 3.47 13.46
CA ALA A 38 1.94 4.66 12.63
C ALA A 38 1.76 5.95 13.44
N LYS A 39 2.36 7.05 12.97
CA LYS A 39 2.18 8.41 13.53
C LYS A 39 0.76 8.94 13.28
N PRO A 40 0.26 9.93 14.08
CA PRO A 40 -1.10 10.46 13.95
C PRO A 40 -1.48 10.91 12.54
N ASN A 41 -0.64 11.70 11.84
CA ASN A 41 -0.94 12.18 10.49
C ASN A 41 -1.09 11.03 9.48
N HIS A 42 -0.27 9.99 9.58
CA HIS A 42 -0.42 8.79 8.77
C HIS A 42 -1.82 8.17 8.95
N ASN A 43 -2.28 7.99 10.19
CA ASN A 43 -3.60 7.43 10.49
C ASN A 43 -4.74 8.34 10.03
N ILE A 44 -4.60 9.66 10.19
CA ILE A 44 -5.60 10.65 9.72
C ILE A 44 -5.74 10.58 8.20
N ILE A 45 -4.62 10.60 7.48
CA ILE A 45 -4.60 10.55 6.01
C ILE A 45 -5.17 9.21 5.52
N SER A 46 -4.78 8.09 6.15
CA SER A 46 -5.34 6.77 5.83
C SER A 46 -6.85 6.72 6.00
N GLY A 47 -7.37 7.20 7.14
CA GLY A 47 -8.81 7.27 7.41
C GLY A 47 -9.57 8.16 6.42
N ASN A 48 -9.02 9.33 6.09
CA ASN A 48 -9.60 10.25 5.12
C ASN A 48 -9.65 9.61 3.71
N LEU A 49 -8.56 8.96 3.29
CA LEU A 49 -8.50 8.31 1.98
C LEU A 49 -9.44 7.10 1.89
N LEU A 50 -9.46 6.24 2.91
CA LEU A 50 -10.41 5.12 2.99
C LEU A 50 -11.85 5.60 2.84
N THR A 51 -12.22 6.66 3.56
CA THR A 51 -13.56 7.26 3.49
C THR A 51 -13.85 7.80 2.09
N ALA A 52 -12.91 8.53 1.49
CA ALA A 52 -13.07 9.09 0.16
C ALA A 52 -13.23 8.01 -0.91
N LEU A 53 -12.39 6.96 -0.87
CA LEU A 53 -12.47 5.83 -1.81
C LEU A 53 -13.77 5.06 -1.67
N ASN A 54 -14.19 4.70 -0.45
CA ASN A 54 -15.45 3.99 -0.23
C ASN A 54 -16.66 4.80 -0.76
N ASN A 55 -16.68 6.12 -0.53
CA ASN A 55 -17.75 6.97 -1.03
C ASN A 55 -17.75 7.07 -2.57
N LYS A 56 -16.57 7.18 -3.19
CA LYS A 56 -16.44 7.28 -4.65
C LYS A 56 -16.75 5.97 -5.37
N LEU A 57 -16.51 4.85 -4.73
CA LEU A 57 -16.64 3.51 -5.31
C LEU A 57 -17.94 2.79 -4.91
N THR A 58 -18.87 3.46 -4.22
CA THR A 58 -20.11 2.87 -3.69
C THR A 58 -20.90 2.09 -4.74
N ASP A 59 -21.00 2.63 -5.96
CA ASP A 59 -21.78 2.02 -7.05
C ASP A 59 -20.91 1.17 -8.01
N SER A 60 -19.64 0.92 -7.64
CA SER A 60 -18.71 0.12 -8.44
C SER A 60 -18.64 -1.33 -7.93
N ASN A 61 -17.94 -2.19 -8.69
CA ASN A 61 -17.59 -3.53 -8.26
C ASN A 61 -16.21 -3.59 -7.57
N CYS A 62 -15.72 -2.48 -7.04
CA CYS A 62 -14.43 -2.39 -6.38
C CYS A 62 -14.58 -2.44 -4.85
N ILE A 63 -13.66 -3.13 -4.19
CA ILE A 63 -13.58 -3.25 -2.73
C ILE A 63 -12.30 -2.59 -2.25
N VAL A 64 -12.43 -1.73 -1.23
CA VAL A 64 -11.31 -1.03 -0.59
C VAL A 64 -10.91 -1.80 0.67
N PHE A 65 -9.64 -2.15 0.77
CA PHE A 65 -9.04 -2.83 1.92
C PHE A 65 -8.11 -1.87 2.67
N ASN A 66 -8.13 -1.95 3.98
CA ASN A 66 -7.19 -1.24 4.86
C ASN A 66 -5.92 -2.07 5.11
N SER A 67 -5.02 -1.55 5.92
CA SER A 67 -3.74 -2.19 6.25
C SER A 67 -3.84 -3.50 7.04
N ASP A 68 -5.04 -3.97 7.40
CA ASP A 68 -5.21 -5.28 8.03
C ASP A 68 -5.30 -6.40 6.99
N GLN A 69 -5.54 -6.06 5.73
CA GLN A 69 -5.51 -7.01 4.64
C GLN A 69 -4.08 -7.23 4.16
N ALA A 70 -3.58 -8.45 4.29
CA ALA A 70 -2.30 -8.83 3.72
C ALA A 70 -2.36 -8.94 2.20
N LEU A 71 -1.23 -8.67 1.55
CA LEU A 71 -0.97 -8.84 0.12
C LEU A 71 0.05 -9.96 -0.09
N ALA A 72 -0.22 -10.90 -0.98
CA ALA A 72 0.79 -11.82 -1.48
C ALA A 72 1.25 -11.37 -2.87
N ILE A 73 2.54 -11.08 -3.00
CA ILE A 73 3.16 -10.70 -4.28
C ILE A 73 3.72 -11.95 -4.96
N SER A 74 4.34 -12.82 -4.18
CA SER A 74 4.91 -14.10 -4.60
C SER A 74 4.82 -15.12 -3.45
N GLU A 75 5.34 -16.32 -3.65
CA GLU A 75 5.39 -17.36 -2.60
C GLU A 75 6.31 -17.00 -1.43
N ASP A 76 7.22 -16.06 -1.61
CA ASP A 76 8.23 -15.63 -0.65
C ASP A 76 8.14 -14.14 -0.25
N THR A 77 7.03 -13.46 -0.62
CA THR A 77 6.89 -12.01 -0.37
C THR A 77 5.45 -11.65 0.01
N TYR A 78 5.27 -11.24 1.28
CA TYR A 78 3.99 -10.85 1.86
C TYR A 78 4.12 -9.51 2.56
N PHE A 79 3.30 -8.53 2.15
CA PHE A 79 3.29 -7.17 2.70
C PHE A 79 1.90 -6.80 3.21
N TYR A 80 1.83 -5.66 3.93
CA TYR A 80 0.60 -5.03 4.41
C TYR A 80 0.56 -3.57 3.94
N PRO A 81 0.19 -3.30 2.69
CA PRO A 81 0.03 -1.93 2.21
C PRO A 81 -1.01 -1.16 3.03
N ASP A 82 -0.85 0.15 3.14
CA ASP A 82 -1.78 0.98 3.91
C ASP A 82 -3.21 0.91 3.38
N ILE A 83 -3.38 0.92 2.04
CA ILE A 83 -4.68 0.73 1.38
C ILE A 83 -4.48 -0.04 0.09
N MET A 84 -5.42 -0.93 -0.22
CA MET A 84 -5.52 -1.59 -1.52
C MET A 84 -6.94 -1.51 -2.06
N VAL A 85 -7.07 -1.53 -3.37
CA VAL A 85 -8.36 -1.68 -4.05
C VAL A 85 -8.29 -2.85 -5.02
N SER A 86 -9.28 -3.73 -4.97
CA SER A 86 -9.50 -4.78 -5.96
C SER A 86 -10.86 -4.59 -6.61
N CYS A 87 -10.95 -4.76 -7.92
CA CYS A 87 -12.19 -4.60 -8.69
C CYS A 87 -12.59 -5.92 -9.35
N GLY A 88 -13.89 -6.20 -9.34
CA GLY A 88 -14.44 -7.45 -9.84
C GLY A 88 -14.34 -8.59 -8.82
N LYS A 89 -13.97 -9.78 -9.26
CA LYS A 89 -13.81 -10.94 -8.36
C LYS A 89 -12.54 -10.78 -7.52
N VAL A 90 -12.71 -10.75 -6.20
CA VAL A 90 -11.57 -10.77 -5.27
C VAL A 90 -10.91 -12.15 -5.32
N GLU A 91 -9.60 -12.16 -5.49
CA GLU A 91 -8.77 -13.37 -5.47
C GLU A 91 -7.91 -13.38 -4.21
N LEU A 92 -8.02 -14.45 -3.44
CA LEU A 92 -7.27 -14.66 -2.21
C LEU A 92 -6.37 -15.90 -2.36
N ASP A 93 -5.34 -15.97 -1.53
CA ASP A 93 -4.47 -17.14 -1.46
C ASP A 93 -5.22 -18.40 -0.96
N GLU A 94 -4.56 -19.56 -0.97
CA GLU A 94 -5.14 -20.85 -0.55
C GLU A 94 -5.71 -20.81 0.89
N LYS A 95 -5.13 -19.99 1.77
CA LYS A 95 -5.59 -19.80 3.16
C LYS A 95 -6.73 -18.80 3.30
N GLN A 96 -7.16 -18.16 2.20
CA GLN A 96 -8.20 -17.12 2.15
C GLN A 96 -7.87 -15.88 3.01
N ILE A 97 -6.58 -15.55 3.13
CA ILE A 97 -6.10 -14.48 4.02
C ILE A 97 -5.47 -13.34 3.23
N ARG A 98 -4.75 -13.64 2.13
CA ARG A 98 -3.95 -12.66 1.40
C ARG A 98 -4.56 -12.32 0.06
N LEU A 99 -4.69 -11.03 -0.23
CA LEU A 99 -5.14 -10.54 -1.53
C LEU A 99 -4.07 -10.82 -2.59
N LEU A 100 -4.52 -11.26 -3.78
CA LEU A 100 -3.64 -11.58 -4.92
C LEU A 100 -3.79 -10.58 -6.07
N ASN A 101 -4.94 -9.89 -6.18
CA ASN A 101 -5.30 -9.12 -7.37
C ASN A 101 -5.68 -7.66 -7.11
N PRO A 102 -4.85 -6.86 -6.42
CA PRO A 102 -5.09 -5.44 -6.30
C PRO A 102 -4.94 -4.75 -7.66
N VAL A 103 -5.78 -3.73 -7.91
CA VAL A 103 -5.66 -2.82 -9.06
C VAL A 103 -4.98 -1.51 -8.67
N LEU A 104 -5.14 -1.09 -7.40
CA LEU A 104 -4.48 0.05 -6.78
C LEU A 104 -3.84 -0.39 -5.46
N ILE A 105 -2.61 0.05 -5.24
CA ILE A 105 -1.92 -0.03 -3.95
C ILE A 105 -1.56 1.39 -3.51
N VAL A 106 -1.73 1.69 -2.23
CA VAL A 106 -1.37 2.98 -1.62
C VAL A 106 -0.45 2.77 -0.45
N GLU A 107 0.63 3.56 -0.39
CA GLU A 107 1.51 3.68 0.77
C GLU A 107 1.53 5.13 1.26
N ILE A 108 1.37 5.31 2.56
CA ILE A 108 1.45 6.61 3.22
C ILE A 108 2.86 6.75 3.79
N LEU A 109 3.67 7.56 3.13
CA LEU A 109 5.09 7.65 3.38
C LEU A 109 5.42 8.27 4.73
N SER A 110 6.23 7.58 5.52
CA SER A 110 6.91 8.13 6.68
C SER A 110 8.39 8.41 6.36
N LYS A 111 9.06 9.17 7.23
CA LYS A 111 10.49 9.45 7.06
C LYS A 111 11.35 8.17 7.04
N SER A 112 10.96 7.16 7.80
CA SER A 112 11.72 5.91 7.95
C SER A 112 11.52 4.93 6.79
N THR A 113 10.34 4.92 6.16
CA THR A 113 9.99 3.94 5.11
C THR A 113 10.09 4.49 3.69
N ARG A 114 10.08 5.82 3.51
CA ARG A 114 10.04 6.51 2.21
C ARG A 114 10.99 5.93 1.15
N GLY A 115 12.24 5.66 1.50
CA GLY A 115 13.23 5.13 0.55
C GLY A 115 12.91 3.71 0.09
N PHE A 116 12.39 2.89 0.99
CA PHE A 116 11.98 1.52 0.70
C PHE A 116 10.70 1.50 -0.15
N ASP A 117 9.71 2.33 0.21
CA ASP A 117 8.42 2.41 -0.48
C ASP A 117 8.59 2.93 -1.92
N LYS A 118 9.38 4.02 -2.11
CA LYS A 118 9.65 4.60 -3.44
C LYS A 118 10.49 3.71 -4.35
N GLY A 119 11.32 2.84 -3.79
CA GLY A 119 12.25 2.02 -4.56
C GLY A 119 11.85 0.55 -4.59
N LYS A 120 12.19 -0.16 -3.53
CA LYS A 120 12.10 -1.63 -3.49
C LYS A 120 10.67 -2.14 -3.52
N LYS A 121 9.75 -1.55 -2.73
CA LYS A 121 8.33 -1.95 -2.76
C LYS A 121 7.72 -1.71 -4.14
N PHE A 122 7.96 -0.54 -4.76
CA PHE A 122 7.45 -0.28 -6.10
C PHE A 122 7.97 -1.29 -7.14
N ALA A 123 9.26 -1.67 -7.06
CA ALA A 123 9.82 -2.69 -7.96
C ALA A 123 9.11 -4.04 -7.82
N LEU A 124 8.75 -4.44 -6.58
CA LEU A 124 8.04 -5.68 -6.30
C LEU A 124 6.55 -5.59 -6.68
N TYR A 125 5.88 -4.48 -6.37
CA TYR A 125 4.47 -4.30 -6.72
C TYR A 125 4.23 -4.34 -8.22
N ARG A 126 5.17 -3.88 -9.04
CA ARG A 126 5.07 -3.97 -10.51
C ARG A 126 5.04 -5.41 -11.06
N GLU A 127 5.44 -6.40 -10.26
CA GLU A 127 5.38 -7.81 -10.63
C GLU A 127 3.94 -8.36 -10.53
N ILE A 128 3.02 -7.65 -9.86
CA ILE A 128 1.61 -8.04 -9.73
C ILE A 128 0.89 -7.75 -11.07
N PRO A 129 0.38 -8.77 -11.77
CA PRO A 129 -0.18 -8.59 -13.12
C PRO A 129 -1.40 -7.67 -13.16
N THR A 130 -2.21 -7.66 -12.09
CA THR A 130 -3.44 -6.88 -11.99
C THR A 130 -3.22 -5.44 -11.58
N LEU A 131 -2.04 -5.11 -11.03
CA LEU A 131 -1.75 -3.76 -10.55
C LEU A 131 -1.69 -2.77 -11.73
N LYS A 132 -2.52 -1.74 -11.62
CA LYS A 132 -2.59 -0.64 -12.59
C LYS A 132 -2.06 0.67 -12.03
N GLU A 133 -2.08 0.84 -10.71
CA GLU A 133 -1.66 2.11 -10.12
C GLU A 133 -1.03 1.92 -8.74
N TYR A 134 0.02 2.69 -8.47
CA TYR A 134 0.69 2.77 -7.19
C TYR A 134 0.73 4.22 -6.73
N LEU A 135 0.04 4.53 -5.63
CA LEU A 135 -0.06 5.87 -5.05
C LEU A 135 0.77 5.96 -3.78
N MET A 136 1.57 7.01 -3.69
CA MET A 136 2.32 7.36 -2.49
C MET A 136 1.88 8.74 -1.99
N ILE A 137 1.55 8.85 -0.69
CA ILE A 137 1.09 10.08 -0.04
C ILE A 137 2.03 10.41 1.09
N ASP A 138 2.45 11.66 1.20
CA ASP A 138 3.37 12.08 2.24
C ASP A 138 2.63 12.39 3.55
N ALA A 139 3.03 11.77 4.66
CA ALA A 139 2.45 12.04 5.99
C ALA A 139 3.12 13.22 6.73
N GLU A 140 4.22 13.76 6.21
CA GLU A 140 5.00 14.83 6.86
C GLU A 140 4.96 16.16 6.09
N ALA A 141 4.45 16.12 4.84
CA ALA A 141 4.26 17.30 4.00
C ALA A 141 3.06 17.08 3.07
N ILE A 142 2.45 18.17 2.59
CA ILE A 142 1.39 18.06 1.58
C ILE A 142 2.02 17.57 0.28
N GLY A 143 1.58 16.41 -0.21
CA GLY A 143 2.08 15.89 -1.48
C GLY A 143 1.74 14.43 -1.76
N PHE A 144 1.72 14.12 -3.05
CA PHE A 144 1.56 12.76 -3.55
C PHE A 144 2.45 12.51 -4.76
N GLU A 145 2.74 11.26 -5.02
CA GLU A 145 3.23 10.72 -6.29
C GLU A 145 2.38 9.51 -6.66
N SER A 146 1.85 9.47 -7.88
CA SER A 146 1.13 8.31 -8.42
C SER A 146 1.85 7.81 -9.66
N TYR A 147 1.98 6.50 -9.74
CA TYR A 147 2.51 5.76 -10.89
C TYR A 147 1.38 4.94 -11.48
N TYR A 148 0.94 5.30 -12.67
CA TYR A 148 -0.12 4.61 -13.41
C TYR A 148 0.47 3.83 -14.59
N LYS A 149 0.13 2.53 -14.68
CA LYS A 149 0.55 1.63 -15.76
C LYS A 149 -0.27 1.91 -17.02
N GLU A 150 0.37 2.40 -18.05
CA GLU A 150 -0.20 2.61 -19.38
C GLU A 150 -0.07 1.35 -20.24
N GLU A 151 -0.61 1.39 -21.45
CA GLU A 151 -0.39 0.34 -22.43
C GLU A 151 1.11 0.17 -22.73
N GLY A 152 1.54 -1.05 -22.97
CA GLY A 152 2.94 -1.37 -23.32
C GLY A 152 3.91 -1.31 -22.13
N GLU A 153 3.46 -1.54 -20.90
CA GLU A 153 4.31 -1.62 -19.70
C GLU A 153 4.97 -0.30 -19.26
N LEU A 154 4.57 0.83 -19.81
CA LEU A 154 5.05 2.14 -19.41
C LEU A 154 4.33 2.61 -18.14
N TRP A 155 5.05 3.33 -17.28
CA TRP A 155 4.50 3.93 -16.07
C TRP A 155 4.52 5.45 -16.17
N ARG A 156 3.34 6.05 -16.19
CA ARG A 156 3.17 7.51 -16.15
C ARG A 156 3.20 7.97 -14.70
N ILE A 157 3.99 9.00 -14.43
CA ILE A 157 4.11 9.60 -13.10
C ILE A 157 3.27 10.87 -13.06
N SER A 158 2.42 10.97 -12.02
CA SER A 158 1.70 12.20 -11.64
C SER A 158 2.14 12.61 -10.24
N SER A 159 2.23 13.90 -9.97
CA SER A 159 2.56 14.39 -8.64
C SER A 159 1.92 15.75 -8.36
N GLY A 160 1.72 16.07 -7.10
CA GLY A 160 1.21 17.36 -6.66
C GLY A 160 1.57 17.64 -5.20
N ASN A 161 1.59 18.92 -4.83
CA ASN A 161 1.95 19.38 -3.48
C ASN A 161 1.15 20.62 -3.02
N LYS A 162 0.02 20.90 -3.65
CA LYS A 162 -0.86 22.02 -3.28
C LYS A 162 -2.24 21.50 -2.90
N LEU A 163 -2.81 21.99 -1.80
CA LEU A 163 -4.15 21.61 -1.34
C LEU A 163 -5.26 21.82 -2.37
N SER A 164 -5.08 22.77 -3.31
CA SER A 164 -6.02 23.02 -4.39
C SER A 164 -6.00 22.01 -5.53
N GLN A 165 -5.11 21.03 -5.48
CA GLN A 165 -4.99 19.96 -6.46
C GLN A 165 -5.81 18.73 -6.04
N SER A 166 -6.11 17.87 -7.02
CA SER A 166 -6.66 16.54 -6.80
C SER A 166 -5.67 15.47 -7.25
N ILE A 167 -5.77 14.30 -6.64
CA ILE A 167 -5.07 13.07 -7.07
C ILE A 167 -5.94 12.40 -8.11
N PRO A 168 -5.53 12.34 -9.39
CA PRO A 168 -6.22 11.52 -10.37
C PRO A 168 -5.87 10.05 -10.14
N LEU A 169 -6.85 9.21 -9.89
CA LEU A 169 -6.71 7.76 -9.81
C LEU A 169 -7.27 7.15 -11.10
N TYR A 170 -6.39 7.02 -12.10
CA TYR A 170 -6.76 6.56 -13.44
C TYR A 170 -7.22 5.12 -13.46
N SER A 171 -6.72 4.26 -12.56
CA SER A 171 -7.13 2.87 -12.44
C SER A 171 -8.58 2.69 -11.99
N LEU A 172 -9.16 3.72 -11.36
CA LEU A 172 -10.50 3.70 -10.77
C LEU A 172 -11.45 4.73 -11.41
N ASP A 173 -10.95 5.58 -12.30
CA ASP A 173 -11.68 6.71 -12.90
C ASP A 173 -12.29 7.66 -11.86
N VAL A 174 -11.54 7.99 -10.82
CA VAL A 174 -11.94 8.92 -9.75
C VAL A 174 -10.85 9.93 -9.44
N GLU A 175 -11.25 11.04 -8.81
CA GLU A 175 -10.32 12.06 -8.29
C GLU A 175 -10.52 12.25 -6.79
N ILE A 176 -9.42 12.39 -6.05
CA ILE A 176 -9.41 12.65 -4.61
C ILE A 176 -8.80 14.02 -4.33
N PRO A 177 -9.57 15.01 -3.85
CA PRO A 177 -9.04 16.34 -3.50
C PRO A 177 -8.01 16.24 -2.35
N LEU A 178 -6.87 16.91 -2.51
CA LEU A 178 -5.82 16.92 -1.49
C LEU A 178 -6.27 17.61 -0.20
N ASP A 179 -7.10 18.63 -0.26
CA ASP A 179 -7.65 19.32 0.91
C ASP A 179 -8.53 18.37 1.76
N ALA A 180 -9.32 17.50 1.12
CA ALA A 180 -10.10 16.48 1.82
C ALA A 180 -9.21 15.43 2.47
N LEU A 181 -8.12 15.03 1.78
CA LEU A 181 -7.17 14.03 2.25
C LEU A 181 -6.39 14.51 3.48
N TYR A 182 -5.91 15.75 3.47
CA TYR A 182 -5.13 16.34 4.57
C TYR A 182 -5.99 16.98 5.66
N ARG A 183 -7.32 16.89 5.58
CA ARG A 183 -8.23 17.46 6.58
C ARG A 183 -7.93 16.93 7.98
N LYS A 184 -7.80 17.83 8.96
CA LYS A 184 -7.49 17.55 10.37
C LYS A 184 -6.10 16.95 10.62
N THR A 185 -5.18 17.04 9.68
CA THR A 185 -3.78 16.69 9.96
C THR A 185 -3.16 17.69 10.92
N LEU A 186 -2.25 17.19 11.76
CA LEU A 186 -1.61 17.99 12.82
C LEU A 186 -0.42 18.76 12.23
N GLY A 187 -0.54 20.08 12.17
CA GLY A 187 0.56 20.97 11.73
C GLY A 187 0.84 20.97 10.23
N LEU A 188 -0.02 20.39 9.38
CA LEU A 188 0.09 20.44 7.91
C LEU A 188 -0.90 21.41 7.27
N ILE A 189 -2.08 21.61 7.88
CA ILE A 189 -3.10 22.59 7.51
C ILE A 189 -3.72 23.21 8.77
#